data_c0850e1ec6d298aa1a8f540e69a9672a
#
_entry.id   c0850e1ec6d298aa1a8f540e69a9672a
#
_cell.length_a   1.000
_cell.length_b   1.000
_cell.length_c   1.000
_cell.angle_alpha   90.00
_cell.angle_beta   90.00
_cell.angle_gamma   90.00
#
_symmetry.space_group_name_H-M   'P 1'
#
loop_
_entity.id
_entity.type
_entity.pdbx_description
1 polymer ?
#
loop_
_entity_poly.entity_id
_entity_poly.type
_entity_poly.pdbx_seq_one_letter_code
_entity_poly.pdbx_strand_id
1 'polypeptide(L)'
;IPMGSGNGLALAAGIPRNASKALDLIFKGNAAYIDSFRINSAFSCMLCGLGFDALVAHEFATHASRGLATYVKLTIRNFFKPTFYPFGIEADNTSIQTNALFISIANSNQFGNNFTIAPKASLNDGLLDIVVVNKMNKLSLLYKILKQIRAGEVNILSEETGDKKRILYFQAKKLAITNPSQAPLHIDGEPAKTATRLNIEIIENAFRLLQP
;
A
#
# COMPACT_ATOMS: atom_id res chain seq x y z
N ILE A 1 -9.79 -6.29 -17.60
CA ILE A 1 -9.42 -5.11 -18.43
C ILE A 1 -9.29 -3.92 -17.51
N PRO A 2 -8.15 -3.20 -17.51
CA PRO A 2 -7.93 -2.06 -16.64
C PRO A 2 -8.77 -0.85 -17.08
N MET A 3 -9.88 -0.58 -16.39
CA MET A 3 -10.81 0.52 -16.69
C MET A 3 -10.87 1.57 -15.57
N GLY A 4 -10.22 1.31 -14.45
CA GLY A 4 -10.19 2.22 -13.30
C GLY A 4 -9.16 3.35 -13.44
N SER A 5 -9.17 4.31 -12.51
CA SER A 5 -8.21 5.42 -12.46
C SER A 5 -6.82 5.01 -11.97
N GLY A 6 -6.71 4.00 -11.11
CA GLY A 6 -5.46 3.53 -10.51
C GLY A 6 -4.88 2.29 -11.18
N ASN A 7 -5.70 1.25 -11.35
CA ASN A 7 -5.37 -0.05 -11.95
C ASN A 7 -4.12 -0.71 -11.35
N GLY A 8 -3.92 -0.63 -10.03
CA GLY A 8 -2.70 -1.07 -9.35
C GLY A 8 -2.40 -2.55 -9.59
N LEU A 9 -3.38 -3.45 -9.39
CA LEU A 9 -3.20 -4.89 -9.62
C LEU A 9 -2.83 -5.19 -11.08
N ALA A 10 -3.49 -4.53 -12.03
CA ALA A 10 -3.18 -4.72 -13.44
C ALA A 10 -1.76 -4.27 -13.78
N LEU A 11 -1.30 -3.15 -13.20
CA LEU A 11 0.07 -2.67 -13.38
C LEU A 11 1.09 -3.62 -12.76
N ALA A 12 0.84 -4.12 -11.55
CA ALA A 12 1.70 -5.08 -10.87
C ALA A 12 1.81 -6.41 -11.65
N ALA A 13 0.71 -6.84 -12.27
CA ALA A 13 0.65 -8.05 -13.07
C ALA A 13 1.10 -7.87 -14.53
N GLY A 14 1.58 -6.67 -14.91
CA GLY A 14 2.01 -6.38 -16.29
C GLY A 14 0.88 -6.31 -17.30
N ILE A 15 -0.39 -6.22 -16.87
CA ILE A 15 -1.55 -6.18 -17.76
C ILE A 15 -1.63 -4.82 -18.47
N PRO A 16 -1.65 -4.77 -19.80
CA PRO A 16 -1.69 -3.52 -20.56
C PRO A 16 -2.93 -2.67 -20.27
N ARG A 17 -2.75 -1.35 -20.17
CA ARG A 17 -3.90 -0.41 -20.05
C ARG A 17 -4.74 -0.32 -21.34
N ASN A 18 -4.15 -0.62 -22.48
CA ASN A 18 -4.89 -0.66 -23.75
C ASN A 18 -5.85 -1.84 -23.76
N ALA A 19 -7.13 -1.59 -23.96
CA ALA A 19 -8.19 -2.60 -23.85
C ALA A 19 -8.00 -3.75 -24.85
N SER A 20 -7.60 -3.47 -26.09
CA SER A 20 -7.36 -4.50 -27.11
C SER A 20 -6.21 -5.43 -26.71
N LYS A 21 -5.07 -4.84 -26.26
CA LYS A 21 -3.93 -5.65 -25.79
C LYS A 21 -4.25 -6.44 -24.52
N ALA A 22 -5.09 -5.89 -23.63
CA ALA A 22 -5.55 -6.61 -22.46
C ALA A 22 -6.49 -7.77 -22.80
N LEU A 23 -7.32 -7.62 -23.83
CA LEU A 23 -8.15 -8.71 -24.37
C LEU A 23 -7.30 -9.80 -25.03
N ASP A 24 -6.22 -9.44 -25.71
CA ASP A 24 -5.30 -10.42 -26.32
C ASP A 24 -4.72 -11.40 -25.29
N LEU A 25 -4.60 -11.00 -24.02
CA LEU A 25 -4.15 -11.89 -22.95
C LEU A 25 -5.10 -13.07 -22.69
N ILE A 26 -6.39 -12.94 -23.04
CA ILE A 26 -7.33 -14.06 -22.91
C ILE A 26 -6.91 -15.23 -23.80
N PHE A 27 -6.29 -14.92 -24.95
CA PHE A 27 -5.86 -15.90 -25.94
C PHE A 27 -4.37 -16.27 -25.84
N LYS A 28 -3.53 -15.35 -25.38
CA LYS A 28 -2.06 -15.46 -25.43
C LYS A 28 -1.40 -15.49 -24.05
N GLY A 29 -2.10 -15.01 -23.00
CA GLY A 29 -1.54 -14.89 -21.67
C GLY A 29 -1.50 -16.22 -20.93
N ASN A 30 -0.64 -16.26 -19.91
CA ASN A 30 -0.55 -17.38 -18.99
C ASN A 30 -1.34 -17.09 -17.71
N ALA A 31 -2.08 -18.08 -17.22
CA ALA A 31 -2.78 -17.97 -15.95
C ALA A 31 -1.84 -18.43 -14.82
N ALA A 32 -1.27 -17.48 -14.10
CA ALA A 32 -0.42 -17.73 -12.94
C ALA A 32 -1.20 -17.52 -11.63
N TYR A 33 -0.84 -18.26 -10.59
CA TYR A 33 -1.34 -18.01 -9.25
C TYR A 33 -0.72 -16.73 -8.69
N ILE A 34 -1.55 -15.95 -8.03
CA ILE A 34 -1.12 -14.82 -7.24
C ILE A 34 -1.60 -14.96 -5.80
N ASP A 35 -0.84 -14.36 -4.90
CA ASP A 35 -1.17 -14.32 -3.49
C ASP A 35 -2.19 -13.21 -3.20
N SER A 36 -2.77 -13.29 -2.05
CA SER A 36 -3.64 -12.27 -1.47
C SER A 36 -3.46 -12.31 0.04
N PHE A 37 -4.22 -11.52 0.78
CA PHE A 37 -4.17 -11.59 2.23
C PHE A 37 -5.52 -11.27 2.86
N ARG A 38 -5.65 -11.65 4.12
CA ARG A 38 -6.82 -11.37 4.92
C ARG A 38 -6.48 -10.36 6.00
N ILE A 39 -7.38 -9.40 6.22
CA ILE A 39 -7.35 -8.45 7.33
C ILE A 39 -8.59 -8.73 8.17
N ASN A 40 -8.45 -9.41 9.31
CA ASN A 40 -9.56 -9.99 10.06
C ASN A 40 -10.44 -10.85 9.12
N SER A 41 -11.68 -10.43 8.84
CA SER A 41 -12.60 -11.10 7.91
C SER A 41 -12.57 -10.54 6.48
N ALA A 42 -11.88 -9.42 6.25
CA ALA A 42 -11.83 -8.78 4.93
C ALA A 42 -10.70 -9.37 4.08
N PHE A 43 -10.90 -9.38 2.76
CA PHE A 43 -9.95 -9.85 1.76
C PHE A 43 -9.31 -8.67 1.04
N SER A 44 -8.03 -8.78 0.72
CA SER A 44 -7.27 -7.84 -0.09
C SER A 44 -6.34 -8.58 -1.04
N CYS A 45 -6.19 -8.09 -2.26
CA CYS A 45 -5.26 -8.65 -3.24
C CYS A 45 -4.07 -7.74 -3.54
N MET A 46 -4.09 -6.51 -3.07
CA MET A 46 -3.02 -5.55 -3.37
C MET A 46 -2.33 -5.04 -2.11
N LEU A 47 -3.05 -4.25 -1.33
CA LEU A 47 -2.49 -3.61 -0.14
C LEU A 47 -3.57 -3.08 0.78
N CYS A 48 -3.25 -2.94 2.05
CA CYS A 48 -4.02 -2.13 2.98
C CYS A 48 -3.12 -1.12 3.70
N GLY A 49 -3.74 -0.05 4.20
CA GLY A 49 -3.00 0.99 4.89
C GLY A 49 -3.76 1.59 6.06
N LEU A 50 -3.02 1.98 7.08
CA LEU A 50 -3.50 2.59 8.31
C LEU A 50 -2.91 3.99 8.48
N GLY A 51 -3.73 4.95 8.84
CA GLY A 51 -3.29 6.31 9.16
C GLY A 51 -3.43 7.27 7.98
N PHE A 52 -2.36 7.99 7.64
CA PHE A 52 -2.38 9.07 6.67
C PHE A 52 -2.86 8.67 5.27
N ASP A 53 -2.39 7.56 4.74
CA ASP A 53 -2.78 7.07 3.43
C ASP A 53 -4.25 6.66 3.38
N ALA A 54 -4.75 6.04 4.46
CA ALA A 54 -6.16 5.73 4.61
C ALA A 54 -7.02 7.00 4.74
N LEU A 55 -6.55 8.03 5.45
CA LEU A 55 -7.24 9.31 5.52
C LEU A 55 -7.42 9.91 4.12
N VAL A 56 -6.36 9.92 3.32
CA VAL A 56 -6.41 10.41 1.93
C VAL A 56 -7.37 9.57 1.09
N ALA A 57 -7.35 8.24 1.24
CA ALA A 57 -8.26 7.34 0.52
C ALA A 57 -9.73 7.60 0.89
N HIS A 58 -10.04 7.82 2.17
CA HIS A 58 -11.39 8.15 2.65
C HIS A 58 -11.90 9.49 2.07
N GLU A 59 -11.06 10.52 2.08
CA GLU A 59 -11.42 11.80 1.47
C GLU A 59 -11.58 11.70 -0.04
N PHE A 60 -10.70 10.94 -0.70
CA PHE A 60 -10.78 10.72 -2.15
C PHE A 60 -12.04 9.95 -2.54
N ALA A 61 -12.47 8.98 -1.72
CA ALA A 61 -13.69 8.21 -1.97
C ALA A 61 -14.96 9.08 -1.98
N THR A 62 -14.99 10.12 -1.16
CA THR A 62 -16.14 11.06 -1.06
C THR A 62 -16.01 12.30 -1.96
N HIS A 63 -14.85 12.48 -2.60
CA HIS A 63 -14.59 13.66 -3.44
C HIS A 63 -15.33 13.58 -4.79
N ALA A 64 -15.93 14.69 -5.22
CA ALA A 64 -16.73 14.76 -6.46
C ALA A 64 -15.88 14.48 -7.73
N SER A 65 -14.60 14.89 -7.75
CA SER A 65 -13.69 14.63 -8.87
C SER A 65 -12.73 13.48 -8.56
N ARG A 66 -12.50 12.66 -9.56
CA ARG A 66 -11.60 11.49 -9.49
C ARG A 66 -10.30 11.77 -10.24
N GLY A 67 -9.32 10.89 -10.10
CA GLY A 67 -8.06 10.90 -10.83
C GLY A 67 -6.86 11.33 -10.00
N LEU A 68 -5.67 11.16 -10.58
CA LEU A 68 -4.39 11.37 -9.90
C LEU A 68 -4.22 12.80 -9.35
N ALA A 69 -4.64 13.81 -10.10
CA ALA A 69 -4.51 15.21 -9.68
C ALA A 69 -5.28 15.50 -8.39
N THR A 70 -6.50 14.97 -8.26
CA THR A 70 -7.31 15.09 -7.03
C THR A 70 -6.63 14.36 -5.87
N TYR A 71 -6.14 13.15 -6.08
CA TYR A 71 -5.43 12.38 -5.07
C TYR A 71 -4.18 13.13 -4.57
N VAL A 72 -3.36 13.66 -5.47
CA VAL A 72 -2.16 14.46 -5.12
C VAL A 72 -2.54 15.71 -4.35
N LYS A 73 -3.57 16.45 -4.76
CA LYS A 73 -4.06 17.63 -4.04
C LYS A 73 -4.48 17.31 -2.61
N LEU A 74 -5.25 16.22 -2.41
CA LEU A 74 -5.68 15.76 -1.09
C LEU A 74 -4.47 15.33 -0.23
N THR A 75 -3.54 14.60 -0.82
CA THR A 75 -2.29 14.19 -0.16
C THR A 75 -1.51 15.42 0.34
N ILE A 76 -1.28 16.42 -0.52
CA ILE A 76 -0.56 17.64 -0.17
C ILE A 76 -1.31 18.41 0.94
N ARG A 77 -2.63 18.57 0.81
CA ARG A 77 -3.45 19.26 1.81
C ARG A 77 -3.32 18.63 3.20
N ASN A 78 -3.47 17.32 3.29
CA ASN A 78 -3.39 16.60 4.55
C ASN A 78 -1.97 16.53 5.10
N PHE A 79 -0.96 16.58 4.23
CA PHE A 79 0.43 16.55 4.61
C PHE A 79 0.86 17.74 5.50
N PHE A 80 0.22 18.89 5.37
CA PHE A 80 0.51 20.06 6.21
C PHE A 80 0.01 19.93 7.66
N LYS A 81 -0.95 19.01 7.93
CA LYS A 81 -1.48 18.73 9.28
C LYS A 81 -1.42 17.23 9.59
N PRO A 82 -0.23 16.60 9.61
CA PRO A 82 -0.13 15.16 9.77
C PRO A 82 -0.54 14.76 11.19
N THR A 83 -1.33 13.71 11.29
CA THR A 83 -1.64 13.03 12.54
C THR A 83 -0.77 11.80 12.66
N PHE A 84 -0.17 11.60 13.83
CA PHE A 84 0.61 10.40 14.14
C PHE A 84 -0.20 9.53 15.10
N TYR A 85 -0.21 8.24 14.85
CA TYR A 85 -1.00 7.29 15.60
C TYR A 85 -0.08 6.31 16.33
N PRO A 86 -0.37 5.97 17.60
CA PRO A 86 0.31 4.90 18.29
C PRO A 86 -0.11 3.55 17.71
N PHE A 87 0.88 2.72 17.40
CA PHE A 87 0.67 1.34 16.94
C PHE A 87 1.57 0.37 17.68
N GLY A 88 1.02 -0.81 17.98
CA GLY A 88 1.80 -1.99 18.33
C GLY A 88 1.78 -2.94 17.13
N ILE A 89 2.93 -3.43 16.72
CA ILE A 89 3.08 -4.37 15.59
C ILE A 89 3.75 -5.62 16.12
N GLU A 90 3.10 -6.75 15.96
CA GLU A 90 3.60 -8.07 16.33
C GLU A 90 3.73 -8.89 15.04
N ALA A 91 4.95 -9.28 14.67
CA ALA A 91 5.22 -10.10 13.50
C ALA A 91 6.30 -11.12 13.84
N ASP A 92 6.02 -12.39 13.61
CA ASP A 92 6.89 -13.51 13.98
C ASP A 92 7.36 -13.38 15.46
N ASN A 93 8.66 -13.23 15.69
CA ASN A 93 9.25 -13.05 17.03
C ASN A 93 9.56 -11.57 17.35
N THR A 94 9.03 -10.64 16.58
CA THR A 94 9.33 -9.20 16.70
C THR A 94 8.11 -8.45 17.20
N SER A 95 8.29 -7.61 18.22
CA SER A 95 7.28 -6.67 18.70
C SER A 95 7.82 -5.24 18.61
N ILE A 96 7.07 -4.36 17.95
CA ILE A 96 7.43 -2.96 17.71
C ILE A 96 6.32 -2.08 18.26
N GLN A 97 6.68 -1.13 19.13
CA GLN A 97 5.80 -0.05 19.57
C GLN A 97 6.26 1.25 18.89
N THR A 98 5.36 1.93 18.21
CA THR A 98 5.75 3.12 17.44
C THR A 98 4.63 4.15 17.33
N ASN A 99 5.01 5.41 17.06
CA ASN A 99 4.10 6.47 16.61
C ASN A 99 4.35 6.74 15.13
N ALA A 100 3.50 6.19 14.29
CA ALA A 100 3.65 6.29 12.85
C ALA A 100 2.68 7.29 12.21
N LEU A 101 3.12 7.89 11.11
CA LEU A 101 2.27 8.64 10.20
C LEU A 101 1.31 7.69 9.48
N PHE A 102 1.85 6.58 8.99
CA PHE A 102 1.08 5.49 8.39
C PHE A 102 1.84 4.16 8.43
N ILE A 103 1.09 3.09 8.29
CA ILE A 103 1.57 1.73 8.04
C ILE A 103 0.94 1.26 6.75
N SER A 104 1.76 0.78 5.80
CA SER A 104 1.29 0.09 4.59
C SER A 104 1.68 -1.37 4.65
N ILE A 105 0.75 -2.25 4.35
CA ILE A 105 0.93 -3.70 4.24
C ILE A 105 0.59 -4.07 2.80
N ALA A 106 1.57 -4.56 2.05
CA ALA A 106 1.47 -4.72 0.62
C ALA A 106 1.80 -6.16 0.17
N ASN A 107 0.96 -6.70 -0.69
CA ASN A 107 1.21 -7.88 -1.52
C ASN A 107 1.64 -7.46 -2.94
N SER A 108 1.51 -6.18 -3.26
CA SER A 108 1.79 -5.61 -4.58
C SER A 108 2.72 -4.41 -4.46
N ASN A 109 3.66 -4.30 -5.37
CA ASN A 109 4.54 -3.13 -5.46
C ASN A 109 3.83 -1.88 -6.01
N GLN A 110 2.59 -1.98 -6.49
CA GLN A 110 1.85 -0.89 -7.12
C GLN A 110 0.71 -0.39 -6.23
N PHE A 111 0.80 0.88 -5.83
CA PHE A 111 -0.30 1.60 -5.19
C PHE A 111 -1.35 2.11 -6.21
N GLY A 112 -0.98 2.16 -7.47
CA GLY A 112 -1.72 2.71 -8.60
C GLY A 112 -0.95 3.84 -9.28
N ASN A 113 -1.21 4.06 -10.58
CA ASN A 113 -0.56 5.10 -11.38
C ASN A 113 0.99 5.12 -11.30
N ASN A 114 1.64 3.96 -11.24
CA ASN A 114 3.08 3.79 -11.06
C ASN A 114 3.64 4.36 -9.74
N PHE A 115 2.79 4.52 -8.74
CA PHE A 115 3.24 4.88 -7.40
C PHE A 115 3.56 3.60 -6.61
N THR A 116 4.80 3.49 -6.15
CA THR A 116 5.32 2.32 -5.43
C THR A 116 5.63 2.68 -3.98
N ILE A 117 5.01 2.00 -3.01
CA ILE A 117 5.35 2.14 -1.58
C ILE A 117 6.26 1.01 -1.13
N ALA A 118 6.00 -0.21 -1.58
CA ALA A 118 6.77 -1.41 -1.27
C ALA A 118 7.43 -1.96 -2.55
N PRO A 119 8.60 -1.45 -2.95
CA PRO A 119 9.20 -1.79 -4.25
C PRO A 119 9.64 -3.25 -4.38
N LYS A 120 9.82 -3.96 -3.27
CA LYS A 120 10.20 -5.38 -3.25
C LYS A 120 8.99 -6.31 -3.22
N ALA A 121 7.77 -5.79 -3.03
CA ALA A 121 6.59 -6.61 -2.97
C ALA A 121 6.35 -7.34 -4.30
N SER A 122 6.00 -8.61 -4.19
CA SER A 122 5.75 -9.52 -5.30
C SER A 122 4.40 -10.21 -5.09
N LEU A 123 3.67 -10.39 -6.19
CA LEU A 123 2.33 -10.99 -6.15
C LEU A 123 2.33 -12.50 -5.82
N ASN A 124 3.50 -13.15 -5.73
CA ASN A 124 3.59 -14.62 -5.65
C ASN A 124 4.82 -15.13 -4.88
N ASP A 125 5.35 -14.37 -3.92
CA ASP A 125 6.49 -14.79 -3.10
C ASP A 125 6.09 -15.31 -1.71
N GLY A 126 4.78 -15.32 -1.41
CA GLY A 126 4.24 -15.79 -0.15
C GLY A 126 4.54 -14.86 1.03
N LEU A 127 4.84 -13.59 0.77
CA LEU A 127 5.21 -12.61 1.80
C LEU A 127 4.38 -11.33 1.67
N LEU A 128 4.16 -10.68 2.79
CA LEU A 128 3.66 -9.32 2.86
C LEU A 128 4.82 -8.37 3.14
N ASP A 129 4.84 -7.25 2.46
CA ASP A 129 5.81 -6.18 2.65
C ASP A 129 5.22 -5.09 3.54
N ILE A 130 5.83 -4.86 4.70
CA ILE A 130 5.35 -3.92 5.69
C ILE A 130 6.24 -2.68 5.68
N VAL A 131 5.64 -1.53 5.45
CA VAL A 131 6.30 -0.22 5.47
C VAL A 131 5.68 0.62 6.58
N VAL A 132 6.49 1.01 7.57
CA VAL A 132 6.07 1.87 8.67
C VAL A 132 6.79 3.21 8.54
N VAL A 133 6.04 4.29 8.37
CA VAL A 133 6.60 5.64 8.28
C VAL A 133 6.38 6.36 9.59
N ASN A 134 7.47 6.48 10.35
CA ASN A 134 7.49 7.16 11.64
C ASN A 134 7.55 8.68 11.47
N LYS A 135 7.50 9.40 12.58
CA LYS A 135 7.61 10.86 12.61
C LYS A 135 8.92 11.33 11.97
N MET A 136 8.81 12.09 10.88
CA MET A 136 9.97 12.68 10.19
C MET A 136 9.74 14.16 9.87
N ASN A 137 10.81 14.86 9.51
CA ASN A 137 10.73 16.26 9.09
C ASN A 137 9.91 16.37 7.80
N LYS A 138 8.87 17.20 7.82
CA LYS A 138 7.93 17.39 6.70
C LYS A 138 8.62 17.76 5.39
N LEU A 139 9.62 18.66 5.45
CA LEU A 139 10.35 19.10 4.26
C LEU A 139 11.17 17.96 3.62
N SER A 140 11.79 17.13 4.45
CA SER A 140 12.53 15.96 3.99
C SER A 140 11.62 14.93 3.31
N LEU A 141 10.44 14.67 3.87
CA LEU A 141 9.46 13.75 3.29
C LEU A 141 8.88 14.31 1.98
N LEU A 142 8.50 15.59 1.96
CA LEU A 142 8.00 16.24 0.75
C LEU A 142 9.05 16.24 -0.37
N TYR A 143 10.30 16.56 -0.06
CA TYR A 143 11.39 16.53 -1.01
C TYR A 143 11.60 15.11 -1.58
N LYS A 144 11.59 14.08 -0.72
CA LYS A 144 11.71 12.67 -1.16
C LYS A 144 10.55 12.28 -2.08
N ILE A 145 9.31 12.61 -1.72
CA ILE A 145 8.12 12.34 -2.55
C ILE A 145 8.20 13.07 -3.90
N LEU A 146 8.52 14.35 -3.91
CA LEU A 146 8.61 15.15 -5.16
C LEU A 146 9.75 14.66 -6.06
N LYS A 147 10.90 14.30 -5.50
CA LYS A 147 12.03 13.73 -6.25
C LYS A 147 11.63 12.43 -6.91
N GLN A 148 10.87 11.59 -6.24
CA GLN A 148 10.45 10.28 -6.72
C GLN A 148 9.34 10.38 -7.79
N ILE A 149 8.38 11.28 -7.61
CA ILE A 149 7.36 11.56 -8.64
C ILE A 149 8.03 12.01 -9.95
N ARG A 150 9.09 12.84 -9.86
CA ARG A 150 9.86 13.28 -11.03
C ARG A 150 10.69 12.17 -11.67
N ALA A 151 11.19 11.25 -10.89
CA ALA A 151 12.01 10.14 -11.39
C ALA A 151 11.18 8.99 -11.98
N GLY A 152 9.84 9.02 -11.83
CA GLY A 152 8.95 7.93 -12.25
C GLY A 152 9.07 6.66 -11.41
N GLU A 153 9.91 6.68 -10.38
CA GLU A 153 10.12 5.58 -9.44
C GLU A 153 10.01 6.10 -8.01
N VAL A 154 9.00 5.63 -7.27
CA VAL A 154 8.86 5.99 -5.86
C VAL A 154 9.54 4.91 -5.02
N ASN A 155 10.78 5.14 -4.64
CA ASN A 155 11.52 4.30 -3.71
C ASN A 155 11.68 5.04 -2.36
N ILE A 156 10.76 4.79 -1.43
CA ILE A 156 10.78 5.40 -0.07
C ILE A 156 11.91 4.82 0.78
N LEU A 157 12.51 3.71 0.34
CA LEU A 157 13.52 2.95 1.06
C LEU A 157 14.95 3.39 0.71
N SER A 158 15.28 4.68 0.81
CA SER A 158 16.70 5.05 0.89
C SER A 158 17.21 4.67 2.28
N GLU A 159 18.19 3.79 2.32
CA GLU A 159 18.88 3.36 3.53
C GLU A 159 19.40 4.57 4.31
N GLU A 160 18.70 4.95 5.37
CA GLU A 160 19.28 5.80 6.41
C GLU A 160 19.85 4.88 7.50
N THR A 161 21.16 4.66 7.44
CA THR A 161 21.93 4.09 8.54
C THR A 161 21.98 5.08 9.69
N GLY A 162 21.34 4.77 10.81
CA GLY A 162 21.38 5.56 12.04
C GLY A 162 20.30 5.20 13.04
N ASP A 163 20.54 5.45 14.32
CA ASP A 163 19.75 5.04 15.51
C ASP A 163 18.28 5.53 15.59
N LYS A 164 17.76 6.21 14.57
CA LYS A 164 16.35 6.60 14.47
C LYS A 164 15.83 6.21 13.09
N LYS A 165 15.56 4.94 12.87
CA LYS A 165 14.89 4.47 11.64
C LYS A 165 13.55 5.17 11.49
N ARG A 166 13.52 6.18 10.61
CA ARG A 166 12.29 6.95 10.30
C ARG A 166 11.32 6.15 9.44
N ILE A 167 11.85 5.17 8.71
CA ILE A 167 11.08 4.23 7.90
C ILE A 167 11.56 2.83 8.28
N LEU A 168 10.62 1.98 8.68
CA LEU A 168 10.87 0.55 8.90
C LEU A 168 10.31 -0.20 7.70
N TYR A 169 11.07 -1.14 7.20
CA TYR A 169 10.66 -2.08 6.16
C TYR A 169 11.03 -3.49 6.59
N PHE A 170 10.08 -4.39 6.53
CA PHE A 170 10.28 -5.82 6.78
C PHE A 170 9.21 -6.63 6.07
N GLN A 171 9.43 -7.93 5.96
CA GLN A 171 8.49 -8.87 5.37
C GLN A 171 8.00 -9.85 6.44
N ALA A 172 6.74 -10.29 6.31
CA ALA A 172 6.15 -11.29 7.19
C ALA A 172 5.03 -12.05 6.47
N LYS A 173 4.79 -13.30 6.86
CA LYS A 173 3.61 -14.05 6.40
C LYS A 173 2.36 -13.70 7.21
N LYS A 174 2.56 -13.29 8.46
CA LYS A 174 1.51 -12.98 9.41
C LYS A 174 1.94 -11.89 10.36
N LEU A 175 1.01 -10.98 10.65
CA LEU A 175 1.23 -9.93 11.65
C LEU A 175 -0.07 -9.57 12.35
N ALA A 176 0.06 -9.02 13.56
CA ALA A 176 -1.03 -8.38 14.27
C ALA A 176 -0.69 -6.92 14.54
N ILE A 177 -1.64 -6.02 14.32
CA ILE A 177 -1.49 -4.59 14.60
C ILE A 177 -2.49 -4.19 15.67
N THR A 178 -1.98 -3.64 16.76
CA THR A 178 -2.78 -2.95 17.78
C THR A 178 -2.91 -1.48 17.36
N ASN A 179 -4.15 -1.00 17.24
CA ASN A 179 -4.53 0.34 16.78
C ASN A 179 -5.46 1.01 17.80
N PRO A 180 -4.94 1.42 18.98
CA PRO A 180 -5.76 1.91 20.09
C PRO A 180 -6.51 3.21 19.77
N SER A 181 -5.94 4.04 18.90
CA SER A 181 -6.55 5.30 18.46
C SER A 181 -7.52 5.14 17.30
N GLN A 182 -7.76 3.93 16.84
CA GLN A 182 -8.60 3.64 15.69
C GLN A 182 -8.25 4.49 14.46
N ALA A 183 -6.94 4.59 14.16
CA ALA A 183 -6.47 5.22 12.93
C ALA A 183 -7.25 4.68 11.73
N PRO A 184 -7.63 5.51 10.76
CA PRO A 184 -8.40 5.09 9.60
C PRO A 184 -7.69 3.96 8.85
N LEU A 185 -8.48 3.08 8.23
CA LEU A 185 -8.04 1.93 7.44
C LEU A 185 -8.57 2.07 6.01
N HIS A 186 -7.76 1.75 5.03
CA HIS A 186 -8.22 1.42 3.68
C HIS A 186 -7.79 0.00 3.29
N ILE A 187 -8.55 -0.63 2.41
CA ILE A 187 -8.24 -1.93 1.78
C ILE A 187 -8.35 -1.74 0.27
N ASP A 188 -7.29 -2.05 -0.46
CA ASP A 188 -7.18 -1.89 -1.92
C ASP A 188 -7.58 -0.48 -2.43
N GLY A 189 -7.30 0.55 -1.61
CA GLY A 189 -7.63 1.95 -1.90
C GLY A 189 -9.04 2.40 -1.52
N GLU A 190 -9.89 1.51 -1.03
CA GLU A 190 -11.25 1.81 -0.60
C GLU A 190 -11.34 1.96 0.93
N PRO A 191 -12.13 2.92 1.44
CA PRO A 191 -12.37 3.07 2.87
C PRO A 191 -12.86 1.78 3.52
N ALA A 192 -12.29 1.43 4.66
CA ALA A 192 -12.69 0.26 5.40
C ALA A 192 -12.92 0.58 6.88
N LYS A 193 -13.75 -0.26 7.53
CA LYS A 193 -13.98 -0.15 8.98
C LYS A 193 -12.71 -0.57 9.71
N THR A 194 -12.19 0.34 10.52
CA THR A 194 -11.02 0.05 11.36
C THR A 194 -11.40 -0.73 12.62
N ALA A 195 -10.40 -1.29 13.29
CA ALA A 195 -10.54 -1.99 14.57
C ALA A 195 -9.33 -1.69 15.47
N THR A 196 -9.50 -1.93 16.77
CA THR A 196 -8.42 -1.79 17.78
C THR A 196 -7.35 -2.86 17.64
N ARG A 197 -7.68 -4.01 17.03
CA ARG A 197 -6.74 -5.08 16.69
C ARG A 197 -7.06 -5.59 15.29
N LEU A 198 -6.02 -5.66 14.46
CA LEU A 198 -6.05 -6.17 13.10
C LEU A 198 -5.10 -7.36 13.01
N ASN A 199 -5.62 -8.52 12.64
CA ASN A 199 -4.83 -9.70 12.34
C ASN A 199 -4.74 -9.80 10.81
N ILE A 200 -3.53 -9.89 10.30
CA ILE A 200 -3.25 -9.88 8.87
C ILE A 200 -2.44 -11.14 8.54
N GLU A 201 -2.83 -11.85 7.49
CA GLU A 201 -2.20 -13.11 7.11
C GLU A 201 -2.27 -13.30 5.59
N ILE A 202 -1.13 -13.70 5.01
CA ILE A 202 -1.02 -14.03 3.59
C ILE A 202 -1.87 -15.26 3.26
N ILE A 203 -2.42 -15.28 2.06
CA ILE A 203 -3.09 -16.43 1.45
C ILE A 203 -2.31 -16.74 0.18
N GLU A 204 -1.42 -17.71 0.27
CA GLU A 204 -0.60 -18.13 -0.88
C GLU A 204 -1.47 -18.75 -1.96
N ASN A 205 -1.16 -18.49 -3.23
CA ASN A 205 -1.86 -19.02 -4.39
C ASN A 205 -3.39 -18.80 -4.34
N ALA A 206 -3.81 -17.64 -3.89
CA ALA A 206 -5.22 -17.34 -3.60
C ALA A 206 -6.15 -17.43 -4.82
N PHE A 207 -5.68 -16.98 -5.97
CA PHE A 207 -6.42 -17.08 -7.24
C PHE A 207 -5.51 -16.99 -8.46
N ARG A 208 -6.04 -17.35 -9.62
CA ARG A 208 -5.31 -17.28 -10.89
C ARG A 208 -5.62 -15.98 -11.62
N LEU A 209 -4.58 -15.32 -12.11
CA LEU A 209 -4.67 -14.12 -12.91
C LEU A 209 -3.98 -14.32 -14.25
N LEU A 210 -4.65 -13.92 -15.35
CA LEU A 210 -4.03 -13.90 -16.66
C LEU A 210 -2.99 -12.78 -16.72
N GLN A 211 -1.78 -13.14 -17.13
CA GLN A 211 -0.62 -12.24 -17.23
C GLN A 211 0.03 -12.41 -18.61
N PRO A 212 0.84 -11.43 -19.07
CA PRO A 212 1.61 -11.54 -20.31
C PRO A 212 2.54 -12.74 -20.37
#